data_8f49116c27739d846ab0424f7f8ab989
#
_entry.id   8f49116c27739d846ab0424f7f8ab989
#
_cell.length_a   1.000
_cell.length_b   1.000
_cell.length_c   1.000
_cell.angle_alpha   90.00
_cell.angle_beta   90.00
_cell.angle_gamma   90.00
#
_symmetry.space_group_name_H-M   'P 1'
#
loop_
_entity.id
_entity.type
_entity.pdbx_description
1 polymer ?
#
loop_
_entity_poly.entity_id
_entity_poly.type
_entity_poly.pdbx_seq_one_letter_code
_entity_poly.pdbx_strand_id
1 'polypeptide(L)'
;MKRAGKLFDTLISDDNLLLAIDEVNRTHHWNRGHKPNTCTAWVEETKAQRVKDLRRILVGGFEPKKPHVSQRWDANARKWRTISEPAQWPDQYVHHALIQVLQPKMMQGMDFYCCGSIRERGPHREKNAIQRWMKYDRKGTKYEFCGDIRHFYDSLTPEVVMARMRQLYKDCRVLDLIRRIIRDGVKLGTYTSQWFANAVLQPLDQLIRESGLCRHYARYMDNLTAFGPNK
;
A
#
# COMPACT_ATOMS: atom_id res chain seq x y z
N MET A 1 -17.84 11.01 -1.48
CA MET A 1 -17.68 10.12 -0.29
C MET A 1 -17.29 10.93 0.95
N LYS A 2 -17.89 10.68 2.15
CA LYS A 2 -17.57 11.44 3.39
C LYS A 2 -16.13 11.14 3.83
N ARG A 3 -15.34 12.18 4.14
CA ARG A 3 -13.95 12.04 4.62
C ARG A 3 -13.89 11.46 6.03
N ALA A 4 -12.95 10.57 6.32
CA ALA A 4 -12.70 10.05 7.65
C ALA A 4 -11.92 11.05 8.53
N GLY A 5 -12.22 11.08 9.81
CA GLY A 5 -11.55 11.94 10.80
C GLY A 5 -11.50 11.27 12.17
N LYS A 6 -10.85 11.90 13.14
CA LYS A 6 -10.60 11.36 14.48
C LYS A 6 -9.81 10.05 14.47
N LEU A 7 -8.86 9.94 13.53
CA LEU A 7 -8.08 8.72 13.31
C LEU A 7 -6.82 8.67 14.17
N PHE A 8 -6.31 9.83 14.59
CA PHE A 8 -5.06 9.88 15.35
C PHE A 8 -5.18 9.22 16.71
N ASP A 9 -6.33 9.37 17.38
CA ASP A 9 -6.54 8.74 18.68
C ASP A 9 -6.60 7.21 18.55
N THR A 10 -7.19 6.69 17.46
CA THR A 10 -7.15 5.26 17.14
C THR A 10 -5.72 4.83 16.77
N LEU A 11 -4.97 5.65 16.01
CA LEU A 11 -3.60 5.36 15.61
C LEU A 11 -2.67 5.11 16.82
N ILE A 12 -2.83 5.92 17.87
CA ILE A 12 -2.01 5.83 19.09
C ILE A 12 -2.60 4.92 20.18
N SER A 13 -3.73 4.25 19.92
CA SER A 13 -4.33 3.32 20.87
C SER A 13 -3.43 2.08 21.09
N ASP A 14 -3.51 1.50 22.29
CA ASP A 14 -2.76 0.29 22.63
C ASP A 14 -3.06 -0.85 21.65
N ASP A 15 -4.34 -1.07 21.34
CA ASP A 15 -4.77 -2.15 20.45
C ASP A 15 -4.17 -2.00 19.05
N ASN A 16 -4.17 -0.79 18.48
CA ASN A 16 -3.60 -0.55 17.17
C ASN A 16 -2.07 -0.71 17.16
N LEU A 17 -1.40 -0.23 18.19
CA LEU A 17 0.07 -0.34 18.30
C LEU A 17 0.52 -1.78 18.57
N LEU A 18 -0.22 -2.53 19.40
CA LEU A 18 0.02 -3.96 19.61
C LEU A 18 -0.17 -4.74 18.31
N LEU A 19 -1.26 -4.50 17.60
CA LEU A 19 -1.52 -5.14 16.30
C LEU A 19 -0.41 -4.83 15.28
N ALA A 20 0.10 -3.60 15.24
CA ALA A 20 1.22 -3.23 14.37
C ALA A 20 2.50 -3.98 14.72
N ILE A 21 2.79 -4.15 16.03
CA ILE A 21 3.93 -4.94 16.49
C ILE A 21 3.78 -6.40 16.05
N ASP A 22 2.62 -7.00 16.29
CA ASP A 22 2.35 -8.39 15.92
C ASP A 22 2.50 -8.64 14.42
N GLU A 23 1.94 -7.77 13.58
CA GLU A 23 2.04 -7.90 12.13
C GLU A 23 3.47 -7.73 11.61
N VAL A 24 4.23 -6.76 12.12
CA VAL A 24 5.64 -6.58 11.72
C VAL A 24 6.47 -7.76 12.20
N ASN A 25 6.33 -8.18 13.45
CA ASN A 25 7.12 -9.29 14.00
C ASN A 25 6.80 -10.60 13.27
N ARG A 26 5.54 -10.85 12.92
CA ARG A 26 5.14 -12.04 12.14
C ARG A 26 5.76 -12.05 10.73
N THR A 27 5.86 -10.90 10.08
CA THR A 27 6.36 -10.80 8.69
C THR A 27 7.88 -10.68 8.61
N HIS A 28 8.53 -10.16 9.66
CA HIS A 28 9.98 -9.92 9.71
C HIS A 28 10.69 -10.76 10.76
N HIS A 29 10.09 -11.88 11.18
CA HIS A 29 10.66 -12.78 12.18
C HIS A 29 12.04 -13.34 11.77
N TRP A 30 12.23 -13.58 10.49
CA TRP A 30 13.47 -14.10 9.93
C TRP A 30 14.15 -13.07 9.02
N ASN A 31 15.45 -12.90 9.21
CA ASN A 31 16.32 -12.24 8.26
C ASN A 31 16.59 -13.14 7.04
N ARG A 32 17.18 -12.58 5.97
CA ARG A 32 17.66 -13.36 4.84
C ARG A 32 18.62 -14.46 5.34
N GLY A 33 18.46 -15.67 4.83
CA GLY A 33 19.23 -16.84 5.25
C GLY A 33 18.71 -17.49 6.54
N HIS A 34 17.44 -17.26 6.88
CA HIS A 34 16.75 -17.86 8.03
C HIS A 34 17.40 -17.59 9.40
N LYS A 35 18.14 -16.47 9.53
CA LYS A 35 18.65 -16.04 10.84
C LYS A 35 17.55 -15.28 11.58
N PRO A 36 17.38 -15.49 12.90
CA PRO A 36 16.45 -14.72 13.71
C PRO A 36 16.70 -13.22 13.55
N ASN A 37 15.63 -12.45 13.45
CA ASN A 37 15.74 -10.99 13.39
C ASN A 37 15.85 -10.44 14.83
N THR A 38 17.02 -9.95 15.19
CA THR A 38 17.30 -9.45 16.55
C THR A 38 16.43 -8.25 16.93
N CYS A 39 16.04 -7.40 15.97
CA CYS A 39 15.16 -6.26 16.24
C CYS A 39 13.74 -6.73 16.60
N THR A 40 13.17 -7.67 15.86
CA THR A 40 11.83 -8.21 16.17
C THR A 40 11.84 -8.98 17.49
N ALA A 41 12.89 -9.74 17.79
CA ALA A 41 13.04 -10.45 19.07
C ALA A 41 13.06 -9.44 20.23
N TRP A 42 13.89 -8.41 20.14
CA TRP A 42 13.96 -7.35 21.15
C TRP A 42 12.61 -6.62 21.34
N VAL A 43 11.91 -6.32 20.24
CA VAL A 43 10.58 -5.68 20.32
C VAL A 43 9.57 -6.60 21.00
N GLU A 44 9.59 -7.90 20.70
CA GLU A 44 8.68 -8.87 21.30
C GLU A 44 8.95 -9.04 22.81
N GLU A 45 10.21 -9.18 23.21
CA GLU A 45 10.60 -9.29 24.62
C GLU A 45 10.22 -8.06 25.46
N THR A 46 10.21 -6.87 24.84
CA THR A 46 9.91 -5.59 25.51
C THR A 46 8.62 -4.95 25.06
N LYS A 47 7.67 -5.72 24.53
CA LYS A 47 6.48 -5.30 23.81
C LYS A 47 5.68 -4.19 24.50
N ALA A 48 5.37 -4.36 25.79
CA ALA A 48 4.62 -3.35 26.55
C ALA A 48 5.33 -1.98 26.61
N GLN A 49 6.66 -2.00 26.72
CA GLN A 49 7.45 -0.77 26.67
C GLN A 49 7.49 -0.18 25.27
N ARG A 50 7.58 -1.02 24.21
CA ARG A 50 7.58 -0.56 22.80
C ARG A 50 6.27 0.11 22.41
N VAL A 51 5.13 -0.35 22.91
CA VAL A 51 3.83 0.34 22.71
C VAL A 51 3.89 1.77 23.27
N LYS A 52 4.40 1.94 24.50
CA LYS A 52 4.56 3.27 25.12
C LYS A 52 5.52 4.16 24.32
N ASP A 53 6.60 3.59 23.81
CA ASP A 53 7.59 4.32 23.00
C ASP A 53 7.02 4.73 21.65
N LEU A 54 6.31 3.85 20.93
CA LEU A 54 5.63 4.19 19.67
C LEU A 54 4.62 5.31 19.87
N ARG A 55 3.81 5.24 20.94
CA ARG A 55 2.87 6.30 21.29
C ARG A 55 3.58 7.63 21.52
N ARG A 56 4.65 7.63 22.33
CA ARG A 56 5.46 8.84 22.61
C ARG A 56 6.04 9.42 21.31
N ILE A 57 6.58 8.57 20.42
CA ILE A 57 7.13 8.97 19.12
C ILE A 57 6.05 9.61 18.25
N LEU A 58 4.87 9.00 18.15
CA LEU A 58 3.77 9.51 17.34
C LEU A 58 3.20 10.83 17.88
N VAL A 59 3.03 10.95 19.19
CA VAL A 59 2.54 12.17 19.84
C VAL A 59 3.58 13.30 19.76
N GLY A 60 4.87 12.97 19.90
CA GLY A 60 5.98 13.92 19.81
C GLY A 60 6.31 14.40 18.39
N GLY A 61 5.65 13.82 17.37
CA GLY A 61 5.91 14.14 15.98
C GLY A 61 6.98 13.23 15.37
N PHE A 62 6.55 12.09 14.87
CA PHE A 62 7.42 11.11 14.23
C PHE A 62 8.19 11.71 13.04
N GLU A 63 9.50 11.49 13.03
CA GLU A 63 10.38 11.78 11.88
C GLU A 63 10.98 10.46 11.36
N PRO A 64 10.77 10.13 10.07
CA PRO A 64 11.34 8.94 9.46
C PRO A 64 12.86 8.95 9.51
N LYS A 65 13.47 7.82 9.87
CA LYS A 65 14.91 7.62 9.77
C LYS A 65 15.35 7.46 8.33
N LYS A 66 16.64 7.67 8.09
CA LYS A 66 17.21 7.39 6.76
C LYS A 66 16.98 5.93 6.39
N PRO A 67 16.32 5.65 5.26
CA PRO A 67 16.05 4.28 4.86
C PRO A 67 17.33 3.58 4.38
N HIS A 68 17.34 2.26 4.45
CA HIS A 68 18.34 1.45 3.79
C HIS A 68 18.00 1.34 2.30
N VAL A 69 18.91 1.76 1.44
CA VAL A 69 18.73 1.72 -0.01
C VAL A 69 19.57 0.59 -0.60
N SER A 70 18.93 -0.30 -1.36
CA SER A 70 19.58 -1.43 -2.02
C SER A 70 19.11 -1.57 -3.46
N GLN A 71 19.97 -2.15 -4.32
CA GLN A 71 19.60 -2.53 -5.66
C GLN A 71 19.18 -4.00 -5.69
N ARG A 72 18.03 -4.30 -6.31
CA ARG A 72 17.54 -5.67 -6.50
C ARG A 72 17.26 -5.92 -7.97
N TRP A 73 17.76 -7.04 -8.46
CA TRP A 73 17.45 -7.50 -9.82
C TRP A 73 16.02 -8.05 -9.87
N ASP A 74 15.20 -7.46 -10.72
CA ASP A 74 13.86 -7.95 -11.06
C ASP A 74 13.98 -8.85 -12.31
N ALA A 75 13.97 -10.17 -12.09
CA ALA A 75 14.15 -11.15 -13.16
C ALA A 75 12.99 -11.10 -14.19
N ASN A 76 11.79 -10.75 -13.78
CA ASN A 76 10.63 -10.68 -14.67
C ASN A 76 10.71 -9.44 -15.57
N ALA A 77 11.05 -8.29 -15.01
CA ALA A 77 11.21 -7.06 -15.76
C ALA A 77 12.62 -6.88 -16.36
N ARG A 78 13.56 -7.80 -16.06
CA ARG A 78 14.97 -7.78 -16.50
C ARG A 78 15.64 -6.42 -16.26
N LYS A 79 15.45 -5.87 -15.08
CA LYS A 79 16.01 -4.56 -14.69
C LYS A 79 16.37 -4.49 -13.20
N TRP A 80 17.32 -3.63 -12.87
CA TRP A 80 17.62 -3.28 -11.50
C TRP A 80 16.57 -2.32 -10.95
N ARG A 81 16.09 -2.61 -9.72
CA ARG A 81 15.18 -1.73 -9.00
C ARG A 81 15.85 -1.22 -7.74
N THR A 82 15.73 0.08 -7.52
CA THR A 82 16.12 0.70 -6.24
C THR A 82 15.02 0.44 -5.22
N ILE A 83 15.37 -0.29 -4.16
CA ILE A 83 14.47 -0.60 -3.05
C ILE A 83 14.89 0.23 -1.85
N SER A 84 13.94 0.96 -1.29
CA SER A 84 14.13 1.81 -0.11
C SER A 84 13.39 1.18 1.08
N GLU A 85 14.13 0.56 1.97
CA GLU A 85 13.58 -0.13 3.15
C GLU A 85 13.64 0.82 4.35
N PRO A 86 12.49 1.17 4.98
CA PRO A 86 12.47 1.97 6.20
C PRO A 86 13.26 1.28 7.32
N ALA A 87 13.79 2.07 8.24
CA ALA A 87 14.42 1.52 9.44
C ALA A 87 13.43 0.58 10.15
N GLN A 88 13.91 -0.57 10.62
CA GLN A 88 13.01 -1.54 11.22
C GLN A 88 12.32 -0.95 12.46
N TRP A 89 13.08 -0.40 13.40
CA TRP A 89 12.55 0.32 14.55
C TRP A 89 12.85 1.83 14.46
N PRO A 90 11.86 2.72 14.64
CA PRO A 90 10.43 2.44 14.81
C PRO A 90 9.64 2.47 13.50
N ASP A 91 10.27 2.80 12.35
CA ASP A 91 9.61 3.25 11.13
C ASP A 91 8.64 2.21 10.57
N GLN A 92 9.04 0.93 10.46
CA GLN A 92 8.16 -0.11 9.94
C GLN A 92 6.91 -0.28 10.82
N TYR A 93 7.05 -0.19 12.14
CA TYR A 93 5.92 -0.28 13.08
C TYR A 93 4.97 0.91 12.93
N VAL A 94 5.50 2.12 12.75
CA VAL A 94 4.70 3.33 12.49
C VAL A 94 3.96 3.19 11.15
N HIS A 95 4.62 2.68 10.10
CA HIS A 95 3.98 2.46 8.79
C HIS A 95 2.81 1.46 8.89
N HIS A 96 2.98 0.36 9.62
CA HIS A 96 1.92 -0.62 9.85
C HIS A 96 0.77 -0.02 10.67
N ALA A 97 1.05 0.62 11.80
CA ALA A 97 0.04 1.28 12.63
C ALA A 97 -0.77 2.31 11.85
N LEU A 98 -0.12 3.09 10.98
CA LEU A 98 -0.79 4.08 10.13
C LEU A 98 -1.72 3.41 9.12
N ILE A 99 -1.25 2.40 8.39
CA ILE A 99 -2.07 1.74 7.37
C ILE A 99 -3.26 1.02 7.98
N GLN A 100 -3.15 0.39 9.13
CA GLN A 100 -4.26 -0.25 9.83
C GLN A 100 -5.45 0.71 10.03
N VAL A 101 -5.16 1.96 10.35
CA VAL A 101 -6.17 3.01 10.57
C VAL A 101 -6.69 3.60 9.25
N LEU A 102 -5.85 3.69 8.22
CA LEU A 102 -6.23 4.25 6.92
C LEU A 102 -6.95 3.24 6.02
N GLN A 103 -6.57 1.97 6.09
CA GLN A 103 -7.02 0.90 5.21
C GLN A 103 -8.55 0.79 5.09
N PRO A 104 -9.36 0.83 6.17
CA PRO A 104 -10.81 0.69 6.05
C PRO A 104 -11.43 1.71 5.09
N LYS A 105 -10.94 2.96 5.13
CA LYS A 105 -11.42 4.02 4.24
C LYS A 105 -10.92 3.86 2.81
N MET A 106 -9.68 3.46 2.61
CA MET A 106 -9.14 3.16 1.28
C MET A 106 -9.90 2.01 0.63
N MET A 107 -10.19 0.95 1.38
CA MET A 107 -10.90 -0.23 0.88
C MET A 107 -12.33 0.06 0.41
N GLN A 108 -13.01 1.06 0.97
CA GLN A 108 -14.34 1.47 0.51
C GLN A 108 -14.38 1.96 -0.95
N GLY A 109 -13.28 2.52 -1.45
CA GLY A 109 -13.16 3.00 -2.83
C GLY A 109 -12.32 2.08 -3.74
N MET A 110 -11.85 0.95 -3.22
CA MET A 110 -10.97 0.06 -3.96
C MET A 110 -11.78 -0.84 -4.90
N ASP A 111 -11.45 -0.82 -6.19
CA ASP A 111 -12.09 -1.73 -7.15
C ASP A 111 -11.96 -3.20 -6.72
N PHE A 112 -12.98 -3.99 -7.02
CA PHE A 112 -13.02 -5.40 -6.62
C PHE A 112 -11.87 -6.21 -7.21
N TYR A 113 -11.44 -5.90 -8.43
CA TYR A 113 -10.33 -6.52 -9.13
C TYR A 113 -9.03 -5.68 -9.10
N CYS A 114 -8.89 -4.74 -8.15
CA CYS A 114 -7.60 -4.22 -7.76
C CYS A 114 -6.88 -5.29 -6.92
N CYS A 115 -5.90 -5.96 -7.51
CA CYS A 115 -5.29 -7.17 -6.97
C CYS A 115 -3.88 -6.96 -6.39
N GLY A 116 -3.24 -5.84 -6.68
CA GLY A 116 -1.87 -5.58 -6.25
C GLY A 116 -1.75 -5.18 -4.79
N SER A 117 -0.89 -5.88 -4.04
CA SER A 117 -0.49 -5.52 -2.67
C SER A 117 -1.62 -5.37 -1.64
N ILE A 118 -2.72 -6.06 -1.86
CA ILE A 118 -3.86 -6.13 -0.94
C ILE A 118 -3.96 -7.57 -0.42
N ARG A 119 -4.09 -7.70 0.90
CA ARG A 119 -4.24 -9.02 1.54
C ARG A 119 -5.43 -9.77 0.91
N GLU A 120 -5.28 -11.08 0.70
CA GLU A 120 -6.25 -11.98 0.06
C GLU A 120 -6.57 -11.64 -1.41
N ARG A 121 -5.89 -10.64 -1.97
CA ARG A 121 -5.90 -10.31 -3.39
C ARG A 121 -4.48 -10.43 -3.91
N GLY A 122 -4.27 -11.07 -5.00
CA GLY A 122 -2.94 -11.27 -5.56
C GLY A 122 -3.02 -11.63 -7.03
N PRO A 123 -1.89 -11.96 -7.68
CA PRO A 123 -1.88 -12.28 -9.11
C PRO A 123 -2.76 -13.49 -9.45
N HIS A 124 -2.94 -14.43 -8.51
CA HIS A 124 -3.85 -15.55 -8.71
C HIS A 124 -5.33 -15.13 -8.82
N ARG A 125 -5.75 -14.13 -8.04
CA ARG A 125 -7.12 -13.61 -8.11
C ARG A 125 -7.38 -12.96 -9.46
N GLU A 126 -6.45 -12.14 -9.95
CA GLU A 126 -6.54 -11.51 -11.26
C GLU A 126 -6.55 -12.56 -12.37
N LYS A 127 -5.59 -13.49 -12.38
CA LYS A 127 -5.53 -14.60 -13.33
C LYS A 127 -6.84 -15.39 -13.38
N ASN A 128 -7.37 -15.78 -12.22
CA ASN A 128 -8.61 -16.55 -12.13
C ASN A 128 -9.82 -15.76 -12.64
N ALA A 129 -9.84 -14.44 -12.41
CA ALA A 129 -10.89 -13.57 -12.95
C ALA A 129 -10.82 -13.52 -14.48
N ILE A 130 -9.65 -13.26 -15.06
CA ILE A 130 -9.41 -13.21 -16.50
C ILE A 130 -9.81 -14.54 -17.15
N GLN A 131 -9.33 -15.68 -16.63
CA GLN A 131 -9.68 -17.01 -17.15
C GLN A 131 -11.19 -17.25 -17.14
N ARG A 132 -11.87 -16.84 -16.05
CA ARG A 132 -13.33 -16.97 -15.93
C ARG A 132 -14.04 -16.10 -16.97
N TRP A 133 -13.62 -14.84 -17.16
CA TRP A 133 -14.20 -13.95 -18.16
C TRP A 133 -14.03 -14.50 -19.58
N MET A 134 -12.83 -14.93 -19.94
CA MET A 134 -12.56 -15.53 -21.26
C MET A 134 -13.35 -16.80 -21.51
N LYS A 135 -13.61 -17.60 -20.46
CA LYS A 135 -14.38 -18.84 -20.56
C LYS A 135 -15.89 -18.60 -20.75
N TYR A 136 -16.45 -17.66 -19.98
CA TYR A 136 -17.90 -17.50 -19.87
C TYR A 136 -18.46 -16.27 -20.59
N ASP A 137 -17.63 -15.31 -20.99
CA ASP A 137 -18.03 -14.11 -21.75
C ASP A 137 -17.08 -13.86 -22.93
N ARG A 138 -17.10 -14.79 -23.89
CA ARG A 138 -16.26 -14.69 -25.11
C ARG A 138 -16.54 -13.44 -25.93
N LYS A 139 -17.77 -12.92 -25.91
CA LYS A 139 -18.16 -11.70 -26.61
C LYS A 139 -17.57 -10.46 -25.95
N GLY A 140 -17.65 -10.39 -24.61
CA GLY A 140 -17.12 -9.30 -23.81
C GLY A 140 -15.59 -9.31 -23.68
N THR A 141 -14.94 -10.43 -24.05
CA THR A 141 -13.47 -10.58 -24.02
C THR A 141 -12.84 -10.70 -25.42
N LYS A 142 -13.54 -10.21 -26.44
CA LYS A 142 -13.08 -10.29 -27.85
C LYS A 142 -11.79 -9.48 -28.08
N TYR A 143 -11.68 -8.33 -27.45
CA TYR A 143 -10.49 -7.47 -27.50
C TYR A 143 -9.96 -7.25 -26.09
N GLU A 144 -8.63 -7.22 -25.99
CA GLU A 144 -7.90 -6.97 -24.77
C GLU A 144 -7.06 -5.69 -24.91
N PHE A 145 -7.06 -4.90 -23.85
CA PHE A 145 -6.13 -3.81 -23.65
C PHE A 145 -5.27 -4.16 -22.43
N CYS A 146 -3.95 -4.21 -22.61
CA CYS A 146 -2.97 -4.28 -21.54
C CYS A 146 -2.17 -2.98 -21.52
N GLY A 147 -2.15 -2.32 -20.38
CA GLY A 147 -1.42 -1.07 -20.18
C GLY A 147 -0.57 -1.10 -18.92
N ASP A 148 0.54 -0.37 -18.94
CA ASP A 148 1.43 -0.15 -17.81
C ASP A 148 1.66 1.35 -17.65
N ILE A 149 1.57 1.86 -16.43
CA ILE A 149 1.78 3.29 -16.17
C ILE A 149 3.29 3.55 -16.09
N ARG A 150 3.80 4.21 -17.12
CA ARG A 150 5.22 4.53 -17.23
C ARG A 150 5.72 5.33 -16.02
N HIS A 151 6.83 4.89 -15.44
CA HIS A 151 7.46 5.54 -14.27
C HIS A 151 6.49 5.80 -13.11
N PHE A 152 5.58 4.86 -12.85
CA PHE A 152 4.49 5.06 -11.91
C PHE A 152 4.95 5.56 -10.54
N TYR A 153 5.88 4.87 -9.88
CA TYR A 153 6.36 5.29 -8.56
C TYR A 153 7.05 6.66 -8.58
N ASP A 154 7.78 6.98 -9.65
CA ASP A 154 8.44 8.28 -9.80
C ASP A 154 7.42 9.42 -10.01
N SER A 155 6.26 9.12 -10.58
CA SER A 155 5.16 10.06 -10.77
C SER A 155 4.31 10.30 -9.51
N LEU A 156 4.45 9.46 -8.47
CA LEU A 156 3.78 9.61 -7.19
C LEU A 156 4.50 10.64 -6.31
N THR A 157 4.46 11.91 -6.72
CA THR A 157 5.05 12.97 -5.90
C THR A 157 4.28 13.16 -4.58
N PRO A 158 4.89 13.76 -3.55
CA PRO A 158 4.21 14.07 -2.31
C PRO A 158 2.90 14.85 -2.51
N GLU A 159 2.88 15.79 -3.48
CA GLU A 159 1.70 16.61 -3.80
C GLU A 159 0.54 15.77 -4.32
N VAL A 160 0.82 14.86 -5.26
CA VAL A 160 -0.18 13.95 -5.85
C VAL A 160 -0.79 13.06 -4.77
N VAL A 161 0.06 12.45 -3.94
CA VAL A 161 -0.41 11.59 -2.84
C VAL A 161 -1.20 12.40 -1.82
N MET A 162 -0.69 13.55 -1.39
CA MET A 162 -1.38 14.40 -0.41
C MET A 162 -2.70 14.94 -0.93
N ALA A 163 -2.80 15.27 -2.22
CA ALA A 163 -4.08 15.66 -2.83
C ALA A 163 -5.12 14.54 -2.67
N ARG A 164 -4.72 13.28 -2.95
CA ARG A 164 -5.61 12.14 -2.76
C ARG A 164 -5.95 11.88 -1.29
N MET A 165 -4.95 11.93 -0.40
CA MET A 165 -5.17 11.70 1.03
C MET A 165 -6.14 12.73 1.64
N ARG A 166 -6.07 14.00 1.26
CA ARG A 166 -7.02 15.04 1.70
C ARG A 166 -8.46 14.80 1.21
N GLN A 167 -8.66 14.09 0.11
CA GLN A 167 -10.00 13.69 -0.34
C GLN A 167 -10.59 12.58 0.54
N LEU A 168 -9.74 11.70 1.10
CA LEU A 168 -10.15 10.55 1.90
C LEU A 168 -10.25 10.90 3.39
N TYR A 169 -9.35 11.72 3.89
CA TYR A 169 -9.14 12.00 5.32
C TYR A 169 -9.20 13.48 5.62
N LYS A 170 -9.62 13.82 6.85
CA LYS A 170 -9.67 15.19 7.36
C LYS A 170 -8.91 15.39 8.68
N ASP A 171 -8.33 14.34 9.26
CA ASP A 171 -7.53 14.42 10.48
C ASP A 171 -6.17 15.04 10.17
N CYS A 172 -5.91 16.27 10.68
CA CYS A 172 -4.71 17.03 10.37
C CYS A 172 -3.44 16.36 10.90
N ARG A 173 -3.50 15.70 12.07
CA ARG A 173 -2.35 14.99 12.67
C ARG A 173 -1.95 13.79 11.82
N VAL A 174 -2.93 13.04 11.32
CA VAL A 174 -2.70 11.91 10.42
C VAL A 174 -2.17 12.39 9.06
N LEU A 175 -2.73 13.45 8.50
CA LEU A 175 -2.24 14.04 7.24
C LEU A 175 -0.81 14.58 7.36
N ASP A 176 -0.45 15.15 8.52
CA ASP A 176 0.93 15.59 8.76
C ASP A 176 1.89 14.41 8.85
N LEU A 177 1.51 13.33 9.55
CA LEU A 177 2.30 12.09 9.60
C LEU A 177 2.52 11.51 8.20
N ILE A 178 1.47 11.45 7.36
CA ILE A 178 1.60 11.01 5.97
C ILE A 178 2.61 11.88 5.22
N ARG A 179 2.51 13.22 5.34
CA ARG A 179 3.43 14.15 4.68
C ARG A 179 4.89 13.92 5.07
N ARG A 180 5.17 13.67 6.36
CA ARG A 180 6.52 13.36 6.84
C ARG A 180 7.05 12.06 6.25
N ILE A 181 6.22 11.01 6.20
CA ILE A 181 6.60 9.70 5.65
C ILE A 181 6.95 9.79 4.16
N ILE A 182 6.21 10.57 3.38
CA ILE A 182 6.41 10.68 1.93
C ILE A 182 7.21 11.92 1.51
N ARG A 183 7.84 12.62 2.44
CA ARG A 183 8.59 13.86 2.20
C ARG A 183 9.56 13.77 1.01
N ASP A 184 10.26 12.64 0.89
CA ASP A 184 11.22 12.38 -0.18
C ASP A 184 10.61 11.55 -1.33
N GLY A 185 9.29 11.60 -1.50
CA GLY A 185 8.53 10.85 -2.51
C GLY A 185 8.10 9.46 -2.03
N VAL A 186 7.30 8.81 -2.86
CA VAL A 186 6.83 7.45 -2.62
C VAL A 186 7.90 6.47 -3.14
N LYS A 187 8.47 5.67 -2.24
CA LYS A 187 9.59 4.78 -2.56
C LYS A 187 9.14 3.33 -2.65
N LEU A 188 9.70 2.61 -3.62
CA LEU A 188 9.51 1.16 -3.71
C LEU A 188 10.23 0.47 -2.54
N GLY A 189 9.53 -0.43 -1.85
CA GLY A 189 10.04 -1.15 -0.68
C GLY A 189 9.44 -0.72 0.66
N THR A 190 8.59 0.33 0.68
CA THR A 190 7.86 0.72 1.89
C THR A 190 6.42 0.19 1.87
N TYR A 191 5.94 -0.26 3.02
CA TYR A 191 4.58 -0.78 3.15
C TYR A 191 3.50 0.27 2.82
N THR A 192 3.69 1.50 3.26
CA THR A 192 2.78 2.62 2.99
C THR A 192 2.70 2.99 1.51
N SER A 193 3.81 2.88 0.78
CA SER A 193 3.87 3.27 -0.63
C SER A 193 2.89 2.49 -1.51
N GLN A 194 2.74 1.20 -1.26
CA GLN A 194 1.82 0.35 -2.01
C GLN A 194 0.35 0.75 -1.79
N TRP A 195 0.00 1.11 -0.56
CA TRP A 195 -1.34 1.58 -0.21
C TRP A 195 -1.65 2.95 -0.81
N PHE A 196 -0.69 3.88 -0.75
CA PHE A 196 -0.84 5.22 -1.34
C PHE A 196 -0.95 5.14 -2.86
N ALA A 197 -0.11 4.32 -3.50
CA ALA A 197 -0.16 4.05 -4.93
C ALA A 197 -1.54 3.55 -5.37
N ASN A 198 -2.08 2.52 -4.69
CA ASN A 198 -3.41 2.02 -4.97
C ASN A 198 -4.50 3.07 -4.74
N ALA A 199 -4.40 3.86 -3.67
CA ALA A 199 -5.39 4.90 -3.37
C ALA A 199 -5.39 6.04 -4.41
N VAL A 200 -4.22 6.41 -4.96
CA VAL A 200 -4.11 7.42 -6.03
C VAL A 200 -4.80 6.96 -7.30
N LEU A 201 -4.75 5.66 -7.62
CA LEU A 201 -5.37 5.11 -8.82
C LEU A 201 -6.87 4.80 -8.70
N GLN A 202 -7.47 4.88 -7.51
CA GLN A 202 -8.91 4.65 -7.33
C GLN A 202 -9.82 5.48 -8.26
N PRO A 203 -9.57 6.79 -8.48
CA PRO A 203 -10.36 7.57 -9.43
C PRO A 203 -10.27 7.07 -10.87
N LEU A 204 -9.11 6.54 -11.28
CA LEU A 204 -8.93 5.91 -12.59
C LEU A 204 -9.76 4.62 -12.68
N ASP A 205 -9.69 3.76 -11.67
CA ASP A 205 -10.50 2.53 -11.60
C ASP A 205 -11.99 2.84 -11.72
N GLN A 206 -12.46 3.86 -11.00
CA GLN A 206 -13.84 4.32 -11.03
C GLN A 206 -14.21 4.86 -12.41
N LEU A 207 -13.38 5.73 -12.99
CA LEU A 207 -13.61 6.29 -14.34
C LEU A 207 -13.74 5.18 -15.39
N ILE A 208 -12.85 4.20 -15.38
CA ILE A 208 -12.90 3.07 -16.31
C ILE A 208 -14.20 2.26 -16.14
N ARG A 209 -14.62 2.02 -14.88
CA ARG A 209 -15.87 1.30 -14.61
C ARG A 209 -17.11 2.07 -15.06
N GLU A 210 -17.15 3.37 -14.80
CA GLU A 210 -18.30 4.23 -15.11
C GLU A 210 -18.39 4.61 -16.60
N SER A 211 -17.26 4.61 -17.31
CA SER A 211 -17.23 4.94 -18.75
C SER A 211 -17.98 3.96 -19.65
N GLY A 212 -18.16 2.72 -19.20
CA GLY A 212 -18.73 1.65 -20.03
C GLY A 212 -17.85 1.21 -21.22
N LEU A 213 -16.62 1.72 -21.32
CA LEU A 213 -15.69 1.42 -22.42
C LEU A 213 -15.20 -0.02 -22.41
N CYS A 214 -15.21 -0.67 -21.26
CA CYS A 214 -14.80 -2.06 -21.13
C CYS A 214 -15.85 -2.90 -20.40
N ARG A 215 -15.96 -4.17 -20.77
CA ARG A 215 -16.84 -5.13 -20.12
C ARG A 215 -16.25 -5.69 -18.84
N HIS A 216 -14.95 -5.94 -18.86
CA HIS A 216 -14.19 -6.45 -17.72
C HIS A 216 -12.92 -5.61 -17.53
N TYR A 217 -12.55 -5.43 -16.28
CA TYR A 217 -11.39 -4.64 -15.87
C TYR A 217 -10.74 -5.25 -14.64
N ALA A 218 -9.43 -5.33 -14.64
CA ALA A 218 -8.62 -5.67 -13.48
C ALA A 218 -7.34 -4.82 -13.46
N ARG A 219 -6.78 -4.63 -12.27
CA ARG A 219 -5.53 -3.91 -12.09
C ARG A 219 -4.63 -4.60 -11.07
N TYR A 220 -3.37 -4.73 -11.42
CA TYR A 220 -2.32 -5.14 -10.51
C TYR A 220 -1.28 -4.02 -10.38
N MET A 221 -1.38 -3.23 -9.32
CA MET A 221 -0.59 -1.99 -9.13
C MET A 221 -0.79 -1.03 -10.32
N ASP A 222 0.24 -0.81 -11.12
CA ASP A 222 0.29 0.02 -12.31
C ASP A 222 -0.08 -0.72 -13.61
N ASN A 223 -0.20 -2.04 -13.57
CA ASN A 223 -0.64 -2.83 -14.73
C ASN A 223 -2.15 -2.89 -14.81
N LEU A 224 -2.70 -2.51 -15.96
CA LEU A 224 -4.12 -2.43 -16.26
C LEU A 224 -4.48 -3.48 -17.30
N THR A 225 -5.52 -4.26 -17.06
CA THR A 225 -6.07 -5.22 -18.01
C THR A 225 -7.57 -4.93 -18.21
N ALA A 226 -7.98 -4.64 -19.42
CA ALA A 226 -9.37 -4.37 -19.77
C ALA A 226 -9.79 -5.20 -20.99
N PHE A 227 -11.05 -5.66 -20.99
CA PHE A 227 -11.62 -6.40 -22.08
C PHE A 227 -12.92 -5.76 -22.57
N GLY A 228 -13.16 -5.83 -23.88
CA GLY A 228 -14.36 -5.32 -24.49
C GLY A 228 -14.78 -6.07 -25.76
N PRO A 229 -16.05 -5.89 -26.20
CA PRO A 229 -16.55 -6.47 -27.44
C PRO A 229 -16.04 -5.75 -28.71
N ASN A 230 -15.61 -4.51 -28.55
CA ASN A 230 -15.17 -3.61 -29.63
C ASN A 230 -13.74 -3.11 -29.37
N LYS A 231 -13.04 -2.69 -30.45
CA LYS A 231 -11.75 -1.98 -30.34
C LYS A 231 -11.96 -0.58 -29.80
#